data_01ffd8b902da4766afbf23ec97108f31
#
_entry.id   01ffd8b902da4766afbf23ec97108f31
#
_cell.length_a   1.000
_cell.length_b   1.000
_cell.length_c   1.000
_cell.angle_alpha   90.00
_cell.angle_beta   90.00
_cell.angle_gamma   90.00
#
_symmetry.space_group_name_H-M   'P 1'
#
loop_
_entity.id
_entity.type
_entity.pdbx_description
1 polymer ?
#
loop_
_entity_poly.entity_id
_entity_poly.type
_entity_poly.pdbx_seq_one_letter_code
_entity_poly.pdbx_strand_id
1 'polypeptide(L)'
;MHDGGKVTAGLVIFLALVTLPMWYQVARGAETKPPKLALVADSKDCVAPSQYMRALHMDLLNVWRSEAVRDGDRTYLGVGGVEHEKSLAGTCLGCHSSKEEFCDRCHDYVGAEPYCWDCHAEPAAGH
;
A
#
# COMPACT_ATOMS: atom_id res chain seq x y z
N MET A 1 43.88 20.15 27.47
CA MET A 1 43.97 19.61 26.08
C MET A 1 42.57 19.62 25.53
N HIS A 2 42.31 20.35 24.45
CA HIS A 2 40.98 20.48 23.91
C HIS A 2 40.79 19.43 22.80
N ASP A 3 39.94 18.43 23.05
CA ASP A 3 39.58 17.40 22.06
C ASP A 3 38.55 17.89 21.02
N GLY A 4 38.40 19.21 20.88
CA GLY A 4 37.41 19.85 19.99
C GLY A 4 37.51 19.33 18.55
N GLY A 5 38.71 19.10 18.04
CA GLY A 5 38.89 18.57 16.68
C GLY A 5 38.30 17.16 16.49
N LYS A 6 38.49 16.29 17.48
CA LYS A 6 37.96 14.91 17.44
C LYS A 6 36.42 14.91 17.56
N VAL A 7 35.88 15.77 18.44
CA VAL A 7 34.43 15.92 18.61
C VAL A 7 33.81 16.45 17.33
N THR A 8 34.39 17.50 16.72
CA THR A 8 33.89 18.05 15.45
C THR A 8 33.94 17.02 14.32
N ALA A 9 35.07 16.28 14.18
CA ALA A 9 35.22 15.25 13.18
C ALA A 9 34.16 14.13 13.37
N GLY A 10 33.95 13.67 14.62
CA GLY A 10 32.95 12.68 14.94
C GLY A 10 31.52 13.16 14.61
N LEU A 11 31.23 14.41 14.92
CA LEU A 11 29.91 15.00 14.60
C LEU A 11 29.66 15.09 13.09
N VAL A 12 30.69 15.52 12.32
CA VAL A 12 30.58 15.60 10.86
C VAL A 12 30.34 14.22 10.25
N ILE A 13 31.10 13.20 10.68
CA ILE A 13 30.93 11.82 10.21
C ILE A 13 29.53 11.31 10.57
N PHE A 14 29.10 11.54 11.80
CA PHE A 14 27.75 11.12 12.25
C PHE A 14 26.65 11.75 11.39
N LEU A 15 26.70 13.06 11.19
CA LEU A 15 25.71 13.77 10.36
C LEU A 15 25.74 13.28 8.90
N ALA A 16 26.92 13.05 8.33
CA ALA A 16 27.04 12.52 6.99
C ALA A 16 26.40 11.13 6.86
N LEU A 17 26.62 10.24 7.83
CA LEU A 17 26.05 8.89 7.84
C LEU A 17 24.51 8.92 8.04
N VAL A 18 24.02 9.74 8.95
CA VAL A 18 22.58 9.83 9.22
C VAL A 18 21.83 10.44 8.04
N THR A 19 22.41 11.39 7.34
CA THR A 19 21.79 12.02 6.16
C THR A 19 22.04 11.28 4.85
N LEU A 20 22.94 10.31 4.84
CA LEU A 20 23.31 9.53 3.64
C LEU A 20 22.11 8.93 2.89
N PRO A 21 21.12 8.30 3.54
CA PRO A 21 19.96 7.75 2.81
C PRO A 21 19.16 8.84 2.08
N MET A 22 19.09 10.05 2.61
CA MET A 22 18.41 11.18 1.95
C MET A 22 19.15 11.60 0.68
N TRP A 23 20.47 11.81 0.78
CA TRP A 23 21.30 12.20 -0.36
C TRP A 23 21.36 11.11 -1.44
N TYR A 24 21.41 9.86 -1.01
CA TYR A 24 21.42 8.71 -1.91
C TYR A 24 20.11 8.61 -2.72
N GLN A 25 18.96 8.82 -2.09
CA GLN A 25 17.67 8.83 -2.77
C GLN A 25 17.54 10.01 -3.75
N VAL A 26 17.95 11.21 -3.34
CA VAL A 26 17.97 12.39 -4.22
C VAL A 26 18.88 12.16 -5.42
N ALA A 27 20.08 11.61 -5.20
CA ALA A 27 21.04 11.34 -6.27
C ALA A 27 20.56 10.26 -7.25
N ARG A 28 19.75 9.31 -6.80
CA ARG A 28 19.11 8.29 -7.65
C ARG A 28 17.87 8.76 -8.39
N GLY A 29 17.43 10.00 -8.17
CA GLY A 29 16.19 10.52 -8.75
C GLY A 29 14.95 9.80 -8.23
N ALA A 30 14.98 9.34 -6.96
CA ALA A 30 13.81 8.72 -6.35
C ALA A 30 12.61 9.66 -6.46
N GLU A 31 11.57 9.21 -7.13
CA GLU A 31 10.34 9.97 -7.24
C GLU A 31 9.68 10.06 -5.86
N THR A 32 9.51 11.28 -5.38
CA THR A 32 8.82 11.56 -4.12
C THR A 32 7.30 11.62 -4.27
N LYS A 33 6.82 11.50 -5.51
CA LYS A 33 5.38 11.55 -5.81
C LYS A 33 4.79 10.16 -5.75
N PRO A 34 3.62 10.01 -5.11
CA PRO A 34 2.92 8.74 -5.10
C PRO A 34 2.60 8.29 -6.55
N PRO A 35 2.64 7.00 -6.83
CA PRO A 35 2.38 6.47 -8.16
C PRO A 35 0.95 6.78 -8.59
N LYS A 36 0.75 6.94 -9.89
CA LYS A 36 -0.59 7.04 -10.47
C LYS A 36 -1.15 5.63 -10.58
N LEU A 37 -2.34 5.44 -10.05
CA LEU A 37 -3.07 4.17 -10.10
C LEU A 37 -4.06 4.17 -11.25
N ALA A 38 -4.22 3.01 -11.89
CA ALA A 38 -5.32 2.79 -12.83
C ALA A 38 -6.63 2.66 -12.03
N LEU A 39 -7.47 3.67 -12.13
CA LEU A 39 -8.81 3.66 -11.52
C LEU A 39 -9.85 3.32 -12.58
N VAL A 40 -10.83 2.51 -12.19
CA VAL A 40 -11.97 2.22 -13.06
C VAL A 40 -12.84 3.47 -13.19
N ALA A 41 -13.10 3.90 -14.42
CA ALA A 41 -13.75 5.17 -14.72
C ALA A 41 -15.21 5.28 -14.20
N ASP A 42 -15.89 4.15 -14.02
CA ASP A 42 -17.32 4.12 -13.69
C ASP A 42 -17.63 3.89 -12.19
N SER A 43 -16.63 3.57 -11.38
CA SER A 43 -16.85 3.36 -9.94
C SER A 43 -16.53 4.64 -9.17
N LYS A 44 -17.58 5.27 -8.62
CA LYS A 44 -17.44 6.52 -7.86
C LYS A 44 -17.06 6.29 -6.41
N ASP A 45 -17.41 5.12 -5.85
CA ASP A 45 -17.27 4.84 -4.43
C ASP A 45 -16.55 3.51 -4.20
N CYS A 46 -15.49 3.57 -3.41
CA CYS A 46 -14.82 2.38 -2.90
C CYS A 46 -15.56 1.85 -1.67
N VAL A 47 -15.31 0.61 -1.26
CA VAL A 47 -15.89 -0.02 -0.06
C VAL A 47 -15.67 0.79 1.22
N ALA A 48 -14.56 1.53 1.29
CA ALA A 48 -14.25 2.47 2.37
C ALA A 48 -13.57 3.73 1.78
N PRO A 49 -13.50 4.84 2.55
CA PRO A 49 -12.87 6.06 2.07
C PRO A 49 -11.45 5.83 1.57
N SER A 50 -11.06 6.46 0.46
CA SER A 50 -9.76 6.25 -0.20
C SER A 50 -8.56 6.48 0.73
N GLN A 51 -8.67 7.42 1.66
CA GLN A 51 -7.62 7.68 2.65
C GLN A 51 -7.45 6.50 3.63
N TYR A 52 -8.56 5.91 4.07
CA TYR A 52 -8.56 4.72 4.90
C TYR A 52 -7.97 3.53 4.13
N MET A 53 -8.40 3.33 2.89
CA MET A 53 -7.91 2.23 2.05
C MET A 53 -6.40 2.31 1.81
N ARG A 54 -5.85 3.50 1.61
CA ARG A 54 -4.39 3.67 1.43
C ARG A 54 -3.58 3.31 2.67
N ALA A 55 -4.11 3.58 3.85
CA ALA A 55 -3.37 3.40 5.10
C ALA A 55 -3.67 2.06 5.79
N LEU A 56 -4.91 1.57 5.70
CA LEU A 56 -5.44 0.54 6.59
C LEU A 56 -6.24 -0.57 5.86
N HIS A 57 -6.09 -0.71 4.52
CA HIS A 57 -6.81 -1.77 3.80
C HIS A 57 -6.50 -3.17 4.31
N MET A 58 -5.31 -3.41 4.85
CA MET A 58 -4.95 -4.71 5.43
C MET A 58 -5.72 -5.01 6.72
N ASP A 59 -6.04 -4.00 7.51
CA ASP A 59 -6.89 -4.18 8.71
C ASP A 59 -8.30 -4.59 8.28
N LEU A 60 -8.86 -3.91 7.28
CA LEU A 60 -10.14 -4.28 6.71
C LEU A 60 -10.15 -5.73 6.19
N LEU A 61 -9.13 -6.11 5.41
CA LEU A 61 -9.02 -7.46 4.85
C LEU A 61 -8.86 -8.54 5.93
N ASN A 62 -8.13 -8.26 7.01
CA ASN A 62 -7.99 -9.18 8.13
C ASN A 62 -9.33 -9.40 8.87
N VAL A 63 -10.11 -8.33 9.07
CA VAL A 63 -11.46 -8.41 9.63
C VAL A 63 -12.37 -9.21 8.69
N TRP A 64 -12.43 -8.87 7.42
CA TRP A 64 -13.23 -9.57 6.43
C TRP A 64 -12.91 -11.05 6.34
N ARG A 65 -11.62 -11.40 6.34
CA ARG A 65 -11.17 -12.80 6.32
C ARG A 65 -11.69 -13.55 7.56
N SER A 66 -11.60 -12.94 8.73
CA SER A 66 -12.04 -13.58 9.98
C SER A 66 -13.56 -13.80 9.96
N GLU A 67 -14.29 -12.76 9.65
CA GLU A 67 -15.76 -12.80 9.60
C GLU A 67 -16.28 -13.75 8.52
N ALA A 68 -15.73 -13.68 7.30
CA ALA A 68 -16.18 -14.54 6.21
C ALA A 68 -15.86 -16.03 6.44
N VAL A 69 -14.70 -16.35 7.03
CA VAL A 69 -14.24 -17.74 7.18
C VAL A 69 -14.72 -18.38 8.49
N ARG A 70 -14.72 -17.61 9.59
CA ARG A 70 -15.04 -18.15 10.92
C ARG A 70 -16.50 -17.97 11.29
N ASP A 71 -17.07 -16.82 10.95
CA ASP A 71 -18.42 -16.45 11.36
C ASP A 71 -19.44 -16.67 10.23
N GLY A 72 -18.99 -16.92 9.00
CA GLY A 72 -19.83 -17.08 7.82
C GLY A 72 -20.46 -15.77 7.33
N ASP A 73 -20.08 -14.64 7.94
CA ASP A 73 -20.59 -13.32 7.55
C ASP A 73 -19.82 -12.79 6.34
N ARG A 74 -20.50 -12.75 5.20
CA ARG A 74 -19.93 -12.33 3.91
C ARG A 74 -20.37 -10.96 3.45
N THR A 75 -21.21 -10.27 4.22
CA THR A 75 -21.76 -8.97 3.82
C THR A 75 -21.08 -7.83 4.57
N TYR A 76 -20.69 -6.80 3.84
CA TYR A 76 -20.13 -5.56 4.37
C TYR A 76 -20.90 -4.35 3.86
N LEU A 77 -21.27 -3.44 4.78
CA LEU A 77 -21.86 -2.15 4.43
C LEU A 77 -20.75 -1.12 4.22
N GLY A 78 -20.53 -0.76 2.99
CA GLY A 78 -19.54 0.24 2.58
C GLY A 78 -20.05 1.68 2.68
N VAL A 79 -19.32 2.56 2.02
CA VAL A 79 -19.67 3.98 1.93
C VAL A 79 -21.05 4.16 1.33
N GLY A 80 -21.86 5.04 1.92
CA GLY A 80 -23.23 5.29 1.45
C GLY A 80 -24.24 4.17 1.75
N GLY A 81 -23.86 3.15 2.54
CA GLY A 81 -24.74 2.02 2.87
C GLY A 81 -24.85 0.99 1.73
N VAL A 82 -23.92 1.00 0.79
CA VAL A 82 -23.87 0.01 -0.31
C VAL A 82 -23.35 -1.31 0.24
N GLU A 83 -24.07 -2.39 -0.04
CA GLU A 83 -23.64 -3.73 0.34
C GLU A 83 -22.58 -4.26 -0.61
N HIS A 84 -21.51 -4.83 -0.03
CA HIS A 84 -20.42 -5.49 -0.73
C HIS A 84 -20.22 -6.89 -0.18
N GLU A 85 -19.79 -7.81 -1.02
CA GLU A 85 -19.32 -9.11 -0.56
C GLU A 85 -17.91 -8.96 0.03
N LYS A 86 -17.64 -9.60 1.18
CA LYS A 86 -16.31 -9.68 1.78
C LYS A 86 -15.41 -10.62 0.96
N SER A 87 -14.99 -10.17 -0.21
CA SER A 87 -14.26 -10.94 -1.20
C SER A 87 -13.19 -10.11 -1.89
N LEU A 88 -11.95 -10.61 -1.90
CA LEU A 88 -10.87 -10.00 -2.68
C LEU A 88 -11.19 -10.09 -4.18
N ALA A 89 -11.51 -11.31 -4.65
CA ALA A 89 -11.75 -11.56 -6.07
C ALA A 89 -13.05 -10.93 -6.58
N GLY A 90 -14.15 -11.04 -5.80
CA GLY A 90 -15.46 -10.54 -6.23
C GLY A 90 -15.60 -9.03 -6.10
N THR A 91 -15.11 -8.45 -5.03
CA THR A 91 -15.32 -7.02 -4.72
C THR A 91 -14.13 -6.17 -5.13
N CYS A 92 -12.94 -6.46 -4.60
CA CYS A 92 -11.78 -5.59 -4.86
C CYS A 92 -11.32 -5.70 -6.31
N LEU A 93 -11.13 -6.92 -6.83
CA LEU A 93 -10.68 -7.14 -8.21
C LEU A 93 -11.78 -6.88 -9.24
N GLY A 94 -13.04 -6.85 -8.85
CA GLY A 94 -14.14 -6.42 -9.71
C GLY A 94 -14.02 -4.96 -10.14
N CYS A 95 -13.44 -4.11 -9.28
CA CYS A 95 -13.19 -2.70 -9.57
C CYS A 95 -11.72 -2.42 -9.90
N HIS A 96 -10.78 -3.09 -9.21
CA HIS A 96 -9.33 -2.94 -9.42
C HIS A 96 -8.78 -4.15 -10.16
N SER A 97 -9.15 -4.30 -11.42
CA SER A 97 -8.94 -5.51 -12.23
C SER A 97 -7.47 -5.78 -12.59
N SER A 98 -6.58 -4.82 -12.45
CA SER A 98 -5.15 -5.00 -12.74
C SER A 98 -4.34 -5.01 -11.45
N LYS A 99 -3.74 -6.15 -11.12
CA LYS A 99 -2.77 -6.26 -10.02
C LYS A 99 -1.58 -5.32 -10.27
N GLU A 100 -0.99 -5.39 -11.45
CA GLU A 100 0.21 -4.64 -11.83
C GLU A 100 -0.02 -3.12 -11.80
N GLU A 101 -1.12 -2.65 -12.41
CA GLU A 101 -1.41 -1.22 -12.56
C GLU A 101 -2.03 -0.59 -11.29
N PHE A 102 -2.46 -1.41 -10.33
CA PHE A 102 -3.08 -0.93 -9.10
C PHE A 102 -2.33 -1.38 -7.84
N CYS A 103 -2.30 -2.68 -7.54
CA CYS A 103 -1.70 -3.18 -6.31
C CYS A 103 -0.19 -2.99 -6.30
N ASP A 104 0.49 -3.49 -7.32
CA ASP A 104 1.96 -3.50 -7.39
C ASP A 104 2.51 -2.07 -7.49
N ARG A 105 1.83 -1.16 -8.16
CA ARG A 105 2.24 0.26 -8.23
C ARG A 105 2.47 0.90 -6.86
N CYS A 106 1.59 0.64 -5.90
CA CYS A 106 1.78 1.16 -4.54
C CYS A 106 2.74 0.30 -3.72
N HIS A 107 2.62 -1.03 -3.84
CA HIS A 107 3.43 -1.95 -3.05
C HIS A 107 4.91 -1.88 -3.41
N ASP A 108 5.25 -1.81 -4.69
CA ASP A 108 6.62 -1.61 -5.17
C ASP A 108 7.18 -0.25 -4.73
N TYR A 109 6.34 0.80 -4.80
CA TYR A 109 6.75 2.14 -4.37
C TYR A 109 7.16 2.21 -2.90
N VAL A 110 6.48 1.46 -2.03
CA VAL A 110 6.79 1.42 -0.59
C VAL A 110 7.70 0.25 -0.21
N GLY A 111 8.07 -0.61 -1.16
CA GLY A 111 8.92 -1.78 -0.93
C GLY A 111 8.23 -2.86 -0.08
N ALA A 112 6.93 -3.00 -0.19
CA ALA A 112 6.14 -3.99 0.52
C ALA A 112 5.66 -5.09 -0.42
N GLU A 113 5.90 -6.35 -0.07
CA GLU A 113 5.45 -7.51 -0.85
C GLU A 113 4.15 -8.07 -0.24
N PRO A 114 3.01 -8.01 -0.98
CA PRO A 114 1.73 -8.51 -0.47
C PRO A 114 1.63 -10.04 -0.59
N TYR A 115 1.32 -10.71 0.52
CA TYR A 115 1.10 -12.17 0.58
C TYR A 115 -0.23 -12.64 -0.01
N CYS A 116 -1.04 -11.75 -0.55
CA CYS A 116 -2.37 -12.09 -1.07
C CYS A 116 -2.29 -13.16 -2.17
N TRP A 117 -1.26 -13.08 -2.99
CA TRP A 117 -1.06 -13.91 -4.18
C TRP A 117 -0.50 -15.29 -3.88
N ASP A 118 -0.10 -15.56 -2.64
CA ASP A 118 0.25 -16.91 -2.19
C ASP A 118 -0.98 -17.84 -2.13
N CYS A 119 -2.18 -17.25 -1.97
CA CYS A 119 -3.43 -17.98 -1.82
C CYS A 119 -4.51 -17.58 -2.84
N HIS A 120 -4.45 -16.37 -3.38
CA HIS A 120 -5.42 -15.87 -4.36
C HIS A 120 -4.84 -15.89 -5.77
N ALA A 121 -5.63 -16.34 -6.74
CA ALA A 121 -5.24 -16.23 -8.14
C ALA A 121 -5.11 -14.74 -8.52
N GLU A 122 -4.06 -14.43 -9.27
CA GLU A 122 -3.94 -13.11 -9.89
C GLU A 122 -5.12 -12.88 -10.84
N PRO A 123 -5.64 -11.64 -10.92
CA PRO A 123 -6.63 -11.33 -11.95
C PRO A 123 -6.00 -11.60 -13.31
N ALA A 124 -6.73 -12.31 -14.17
CA ALA A 124 -6.28 -12.50 -15.54
C ALA A 124 -5.99 -11.12 -16.15
N ALA A 125 -4.81 -10.93 -16.70
CA ALA A 125 -4.42 -9.68 -17.35
C ALA A 125 -5.52 -9.26 -18.29
N GLY A 126 -6.09 -8.06 -18.06
CA GLY A 126 -7.40 -7.63 -18.51
C GLY A 126 -7.67 -7.82 -20.00
N HIS A 127 -8.92 -8.16 -20.21
CA HIS A 127 -9.56 -7.94 -21.52
C HIS A 127 -10.09 -6.51 -21.58
#